data_68e89a72df8e652c785f659ecc3c77bd
#
_entry.id   68e89a72df8e652c785f659ecc3c77bd
#
_cell.length_a   1.000
_cell.length_b   1.000
_cell.length_c   1.000
_cell.angle_alpha   90.00
_cell.angle_beta   90.00
_cell.angle_gamma   90.00
#
_symmetry.space_group_name_H-M   'P 1'
#
loop_
_entity.id
_entity.type
_entity.pdbx_description
1 polymer ?
#
loop_
_entity_poly.entity_id
_entity_poly.type
_entity_poly.pdbx_seq_one_letter_code
_entity_poly.pdbx_strand_id
1 'polypeptide(L)'
;MKSYKNTDKIPPIMLGSSTPKEWRIPLIDWDRPPWNRWTFQNIRQILPTANIKRNKNFVSELKYNLHNIEDIMFKDTNGKDTSVSTMLEDTYTDGFLVHIDGQVIHESYYNGMEPSSLHIAQSVSKSVTSTVAGILIGRGLLDPGQMITHYLPELENTAWNGATLQHVFDMTSGVKFSEEYDVRNSDIGKMDVASSWKPIPEGSDPNEY
;
A
#
# COMPACT_ATOMS: atom_id res chain seq x y z
N MET A 1 -21.25 -6.39 -1.58
CA MET A 1 -20.50 -6.47 -0.29
C MET A 1 -21.07 -5.43 0.66
N LYS A 2 -21.19 -5.71 1.98
CA LYS A 2 -21.53 -4.65 2.94
C LYS A 2 -20.36 -3.68 3.04
N SER A 3 -20.63 -2.39 2.96
CA SER A 3 -19.67 -1.35 3.30
C SER A 3 -19.61 -1.23 4.82
N TYR A 4 -18.43 -1.20 5.41
CA TYR A 4 -18.20 -0.95 6.84
C TYR A 4 -17.49 0.38 6.99
N LYS A 5 -17.90 1.17 7.97
CA LYS A 5 -17.27 2.43 8.34
C LYS A 5 -16.39 2.25 9.59
N ASN A 6 -15.50 3.19 9.85
CA ASN A 6 -14.66 3.15 11.06
C ASN A 6 -15.47 3.16 12.35
N THR A 7 -16.62 3.83 12.34
CA THR A 7 -17.57 3.87 13.48
C THR A 7 -18.42 2.62 13.61
N ASP A 8 -18.50 1.79 12.56
CA ASP A 8 -19.24 0.54 12.61
C ASP A 8 -18.54 -0.45 13.56
N LYS A 9 -19.33 -1.31 14.19
CA LYS A 9 -18.77 -2.41 14.97
C LYS A 9 -17.93 -3.27 14.03
N ILE A 10 -16.62 -3.38 14.33
CA ILE A 10 -15.69 -4.17 13.53
C ILE A 10 -16.17 -5.64 13.53
N PRO A 11 -16.32 -6.24 12.35
CA PRO A 11 -16.63 -7.65 12.26
C PRO A 11 -15.59 -8.51 13.00
N PRO A 12 -15.97 -9.64 13.62
CA PRO A 12 -15.05 -10.50 14.37
C PRO A 12 -14.13 -11.32 13.45
N ILE A 13 -13.46 -10.63 12.52
CA ILE A 13 -12.56 -11.23 11.53
C ILE A 13 -11.39 -11.89 12.25
N MET A 14 -11.18 -13.18 11.96
CA MET A 14 -10.11 -14.00 12.55
C MET A 14 -10.10 -14.07 14.07
N LEU A 15 -11.22 -13.76 14.74
CA LEU A 15 -11.34 -13.87 16.20
C LEU A 15 -11.87 -15.23 16.65
N GLY A 16 -11.41 -15.64 17.84
CA GLY A 16 -11.84 -16.87 18.53
C GLY A 16 -11.06 -18.12 18.14
N SER A 17 -11.13 -19.16 19.00
CA SER A 17 -10.45 -20.45 18.81
C SER A 17 -11.05 -21.30 17.68
N SER A 18 -12.27 -20.99 17.25
CA SER A 18 -12.91 -21.55 16.07
C SER A 18 -13.63 -20.41 15.34
N THR A 19 -12.83 -19.61 14.62
CA THR A 19 -13.40 -18.51 13.81
C THR A 19 -14.45 -19.07 12.84
N PRO A 20 -15.69 -18.56 12.84
CA PRO A 20 -16.72 -18.92 11.88
C PRO A 20 -16.22 -18.75 10.44
N LYS A 21 -16.67 -19.61 9.53
CA LYS A 21 -16.18 -19.63 8.14
C LYS A 21 -16.34 -18.28 7.45
N GLU A 22 -17.45 -17.60 7.70
CA GLU A 22 -17.78 -16.27 7.15
C GLU A 22 -16.86 -15.13 7.63
N TRP A 23 -16.08 -15.37 8.70
CA TRP A 23 -15.11 -14.40 9.23
C TRP A 23 -13.66 -14.83 9.04
N ARG A 24 -13.43 -15.91 8.29
CA ARG A 24 -12.08 -16.30 7.87
C ARG A 24 -11.69 -15.55 6.63
N ILE A 25 -10.43 -15.12 6.55
CA ILE A 25 -9.90 -14.37 5.41
C ILE A 25 -9.91 -15.26 4.14
N PRO A 26 -10.65 -14.88 3.08
CA PRO A 26 -10.47 -15.49 1.78
C PRO A 26 -9.20 -14.94 1.14
N LEU A 27 -8.19 -15.78 0.91
CA LEU A 27 -6.89 -15.35 0.39
C LEU A 27 -6.97 -14.64 -0.99
N ILE A 28 -8.03 -14.89 -1.75
CA ILE A 28 -8.23 -14.21 -3.04
C ILE A 28 -8.69 -12.75 -2.88
N ASP A 29 -9.34 -12.41 -1.77
CA ASP A 29 -9.93 -11.09 -1.51
C ASP A 29 -9.41 -10.47 -0.20
N TRP A 30 -8.24 -10.89 0.29
CA TRP A 30 -7.69 -10.44 1.57
C TRP A 30 -7.51 -8.92 1.64
N ASP A 31 -7.30 -8.25 0.50
CA ASP A 31 -7.10 -6.81 0.33
C ASP A 31 -8.42 -6.02 0.14
N ARG A 32 -9.57 -6.71 0.13
CA ARG A 32 -10.88 -6.11 -0.09
C ARG A 32 -11.65 -5.89 1.22
N PRO A 33 -12.57 -4.91 1.27
CA PRO A 33 -13.50 -4.78 2.39
C PRO A 33 -14.41 -6.02 2.56
N PRO A 34 -14.71 -6.46 3.79
CA PRO A 34 -14.26 -5.91 5.06
C PRO A 34 -12.92 -6.45 5.53
N TRP A 35 -12.29 -7.38 4.79
CA TRP A 35 -11.12 -8.14 5.19
C TRP A 35 -9.90 -7.26 5.41
N ASN A 36 -9.74 -6.22 4.60
CA ASN A 36 -8.65 -5.23 4.72
C ASN A 36 -8.59 -4.58 6.12
N ARG A 37 -9.72 -4.47 6.81
CA ARG A 37 -9.76 -3.96 8.18
C ARG A 37 -8.89 -4.73 9.17
N TRP A 38 -8.66 -6.01 8.88
CA TRP A 38 -7.81 -6.86 9.70
C TRP A 38 -6.47 -7.14 9.02
N THR A 39 -6.50 -7.48 7.73
CA THR A 39 -5.31 -7.96 7.01
C THR A 39 -4.23 -6.92 6.90
N PHE A 40 -4.57 -5.64 6.71
CA PHE A 40 -3.58 -4.58 6.54
C PHE A 40 -2.71 -4.36 7.79
N GLN A 41 -3.24 -4.68 8.96
CA GLN A 41 -2.47 -4.67 10.20
C GLN A 41 -1.86 -6.04 10.53
N ASN A 42 -2.30 -7.13 9.88
CA ASN A 42 -1.94 -8.51 10.20
C ASN A 42 -1.37 -9.30 9.01
N ILE A 43 -0.86 -8.63 7.98
CA ILE A 43 -0.38 -9.26 6.74
C ILE A 43 0.60 -10.41 6.96
N ARG A 44 1.38 -10.37 8.03
CA ARG A 44 2.35 -11.42 8.43
C ARG A 44 1.71 -12.76 8.73
N GLN A 45 0.41 -12.80 8.99
CA GLN A 45 -0.30 -14.03 9.31
C GLN A 45 -0.82 -14.75 8.07
N ILE A 46 -0.79 -14.07 6.91
CA ILE A 46 -1.34 -14.60 5.66
C ILE A 46 -0.32 -14.66 4.51
N LEU A 47 0.73 -13.84 4.55
CA LEU A 47 1.78 -13.82 3.52
C LEU A 47 3.17 -13.90 4.15
N PRO A 48 4.15 -14.50 3.45
CA PRO A 48 5.55 -14.47 3.87
C PRO A 48 6.07 -13.04 3.97
N THR A 49 6.68 -12.70 5.09
CA THR A 49 7.23 -11.37 5.34
C THR A 49 8.58 -11.44 6.03
N ALA A 50 9.38 -10.39 5.87
CA ALA A 50 10.62 -10.20 6.58
C ALA A 50 10.64 -8.88 7.34
N ASN A 51 11.34 -8.86 8.48
CA ASN A 51 11.51 -7.63 9.26
C ASN A 51 12.71 -6.84 8.76
N ILE A 52 12.48 -5.60 8.34
CA ILE A 52 13.54 -4.62 8.15
C ILE A 52 13.62 -3.79 9.42
N LYS A 53 14.68 -4.04 10.22
CA LYS A 53 14.88 -3.32 11.49
C LYS A 53 15.38 -1.91 11.20
N ARG A 54 14.73 -0.91 11.81
CA ARG A 54 15.25 0.45 11.80
C ARG A 54 16.56 0.55 12.60
N ASN A 55 17.41 1.50 12.25
CA ASN A 55 18.56 1.87 13.08
C ASN A 55 18.04 2.41 14.44
N LYS A 56 18.56 1.85 15.54
CA LYS A 56 18.20 2.28 16.89
C LYS A 56 18.95 3.53 17.35
N ASN A 57 20.06 3.87 16.69
CA ASN A 57 20.98 4.92 17.13
C ASN A 57 20.57 6.32 16.67
N PHE A 58 19.58 6.42 15.79
CA PHE A 58 19.10 7.71 15.30
C PHE A 58 17.59 7.71 15.21
N VAL A 59 16.96 8.58 15.97
CA VAL A 59 15.52 8.83 15.95
C VAL A 59 15.33 10.32 15.83
N SER A 60 14.73 10.78 14.75
CA SER A 60 14.32 12.17 14.62
C SER A 60 13.16 12.45 15.56
N GLU A 61 13.29 13.47 16.38
CA GLU A 61 12.19 13.95 17.20
C GLU A 61 11.23 14.78 16.35
N LEU A 62 9.96 14.47 16.42
CA LEU A 62 8.91 15.26 15.79
C LEU A 62 8.39 16.29 16.80
N LYS A 63 8.27 17.53 16.36
CA LYS A 63 7.61 18.59 17.15
C LYS A 63 6.10 18.49 16.92
N TYR A 64 5.34 18.66 17.97
CA TYR A 64 3.88 18.61 17.92
C TYR A 64 3.28 19.98 18.18
N ASN A 65 2.32 20.35 17.35
CA ASN A 65 1.45 21.52 17.51
C ASN A 65 0.05 21.12 17.03
N LEU A 66 -0.66 20.35 17.86
CA LEU A 66 -1.88 19.66 17.46
C LEU A 66 -3.06 20.63 17.29
N HIS A 67 -3.78 20.46 16.20
CA HIS A 67 -5.00 21.17 15.85
C HIS A 67 -6.13 20.19 15.57
N ASN A 68 -7.37 20.60 15.87
CA ASN A 68 -8.53 19.86 15.39
C ASN A 68 -8.75 20.18 13.91
N ILE A 69 -8.46 19.23 13.03
CA ILE A 69 -8.68 19.35 11.59
C ILE A 69 -9.81 18.44 11.09
N GLU A 70 -10.35 17.58 11.94
CA GLU A 70 -11.39 16.61 11.57
C GLU A 70 -12.70 17.27 11.14
N ASP A 71 -13.00 18.47 11.69
CA ASP A 71 -14.18 19.25 11.36
C ASP A 71 -14.03 20.13 10.12
N ILE A 72 -12.86 20.15 9.48
CA ILE A 72 -12.63 20.92 8.25
C ILE A 72 -13.53 20.38 7.15
N MET A 73 -14.36 21.27 6.58
CA MET A 73 -15.26 20.96 5.48
C MET A 73 -14.60 21.23 4.13
N PHE A 74 -14.83 20.34 3.17
CA PHE A 74 -14.39 20.47 1.80
C PHE A 74 -15.38 19.80 0.84
N LYS A 75 -15.18 19.97 -0.47
CA LYS A 75 -15.98 19.27 -1.49
C LYS A 75 -15.25 18.02 -1.96
N ASP A 76 -15.95 16.89 -1.93
CA ASP A 76 -15.45 15.64 -2.51
C ASP A 76 -15.38 15.73 -4.06
N THR A 77 -14.91 14.66 -4.70
CA THR A 77 -14.79 14.56 -6.16
C THR A 77 -16.12 14.68 -6.91
N ASN A 78 -17.25 14.51 -6.22
CA ASN A 78 -18.61 14.65 -6.76
C ASN A 78 -19.21 16.04 -6.44
N GLY A 79 -18.45 16.93 -5.80
CA GLY A 79 -18.89 18.25 -5.39
C GLY A 79 -19.77 18.28 -4.15
N LYS A 80 -19.90 17.16 -3.42
CA LYS A 80 -20.66 17.08 -2.17
C LYS A 80 -19.80 17.59 -1.01
N ASP A 81 -20.42 18.37 -0.12
CA ASP A 81 -19.76 18.81 1.11
C ASP A 81 -19.53 17.62 2.05
N THR A 82 -18.32 17.48 2.52
CA THR A 82 -17.88 16.43 3.43
C THR A 82 -16.86 17.00 4.42
N SER A 83 -16.61 16.30 5.53
CA SER A 83 -15.56 16.65 6.47
C SER A 83 -14.36 15.72 6.36
N VAL A 84 -13.23 16.13 6.92
CA VAL A 84 -12.06 15.25 7.06
C VAL A 84 -12.42 14.00 7.84
N SER A 85 -13.16 14.13 8.94
CA SER A 85 -13.65 12.99 9.73
C SER A 85 -14.46 12.01 8.87
N THR A 86 -15.44 12.51 8.10
CA THR A 86 -16.24 11.66 7.21
C THR A 86 -15.38 10.98 6.14
N MET A 87 -14.43 11.69 5.56
CA MET A 87 -13.50 11.12 4.58
C MET A 87 -12.68 9.97 5.18
N LEU A 88 -12.10 10.18 6.37
CA LEU A 88 -11.31 9.16 7.05
C LEU A 88 -12.13 7.90 7.36
N GLU A 89 -13.40 8.08 7.71
CA GLU A 89 -14.33 6.99 7.95
C GLU A 89 -14.68 6.24 6.66
N ASP A 90 -15.06 6.95 5.62
CA ASP A 90 -15.51 6.38 4.34
C ASP A 90 -14.35 5.68 3.57
N THR A 91 -13.10 6.06 3.84
CA THR A 91 -11.91 5.47 3.22
C THR A 91 -11.25 4.36 4.06
N TYR A 92 -11.89 3.90 5.14
CA TYR A 92 -11.33 2.85 6.03
C TYR A 92 -9.94 3.17 6.56
N THR A 93 -9.67 4.43 6.84
CA THR A 93 -8.37 4.89 7.34
C THR A 93 -8.05 4.27 8.70
N ASP A 94 -6.87 3.70 8.85
CA ASP A 94 -6.37 3.15 10.11
C ASP A 94 -5.43 4.12 10.83
N GLY A 95 -4.67 4.93 10.11
CA GLY A 95 -3.81 5.97 10.69
C GLY A 95 -3.76 7.20 9.80
N PHE A 96 -3.78 8.37 10.41
CA PHE A 96 -3.73 9.66 9.71
C PHE A 96 -2.82 10.64 10.44
N LEU A 97 -1.81 11.14 9.75
CA LEU A 97 -0.86 12.10 10.29
C LEU A 97 -0.67 13.25 9.30
N VAL A 98 -0.71 14.47 9.79
CA VAL A 98 -0.43 15.67 9.01
C VAL A 98 0.78 16.39 9.61
N HIS A 99 1.78 16.60 8.78
CA HIS A 99 3.02 17.28 9.15
C HIS A 99 3.21 18.49 8.23
N ILE A 100 3.35 19.68 8.84
CA ILE A 100 3.52 20.96 8.13
C ILE A 100 4.64 21.74 8.81
N ASP A 101 5.56 22.29 8.04
CA ASP A 101 6.65 23.16 8.49
C ASP A 101 7.44 22.59 9.69
N GLY A 102 7.74 21.30 9.65
CA GLY A 102 8.51 20.65 10.70
C GLY A 102 7.70 20.28 11.95
N GLN A 103 6.38 20.41 11.93
CA GLN A 103 5.50 20.11 13.05
C GLN A 103 4.40 19.14 12.68
N VAL A 104 4.09 18.19 13.56
CA VAL A 104 2.89 17.37 13.48
C VAL A 104 1.72 18.20 14.00
N ILE A 105 0.78 18.49 13.11
CA ILE A 105 -0.42 19.26 13.45
C ILE A 105 -1.64 18.39 13.69
N HIS A 106 -1.59 17.13 13.27
CA HIS A 106 -2.63 16.14 13.54
C HIS A 106 -2.04 14.74 13.49
N GLU A 107 -2.49 13.88 14.39
CA GLU A 107 -2.18 12.45 14.41
C GLU A 107 -3.33 11.71 15.06
N SER A 108 -3.91 10.76 14.32
CA SER A 108 -5.03 9.95 14.80
C SER A 108 -4.91 8.51 14.29
N TYR A 109 -5.47 7.59 15.07
CA TYR A 109 -5.46 6.15 14.80
C TYR A 109 -6.84 5.56 15.01
N TYR A 110 -7.22 4.63 14.15
CA TYR A 110 -8.55 4.02 14.12
C TYR A 110 -8.42 2.50 14.03
N ASN A 111 -9.51 1.78 14.16
CA ASN A 111 -9.57 0.33 14.00
C ASN A 111 -8.56 -0.43 14.87
N GLY A 112 -8.31 0.05 16.11
CA GLY A 112 -7.36 -0.57 17.03
C GLY A 112 -5.89 -0.36 16.68
N MET A 113 -5.58 0.45 15.66
CA MET A 113 -4.21 0.83 15.33
C MET A 113 -3.63 1.75 16.42
N GLU A 114 -2.34 1.61 16.68
CA GLU A 114 -1.56 2.43 17.59
C GLU A 114 -0.31 2.96 16.86
N PRO A 115 0.40 3.98 17.40
CA PRO A 115 1.62 4.55 16.77
C PRO A 115 2.70 3.51 16.42
N SER A 116 2.75 2.41 17.16
CA SER A 116 3.71 1.32 16.96
C SER A 116 3.17 0.16 16.12
N SER A 117 1.91 0.19 15.74
CA SER A 117 1.29 -0.85 14.94
C SER A 117 1.96 -0.97 13.57
N LEU A 118 2.06 -2.19 13.09
CA LEU A 118 2.51 -2.45 11.73
C LEU A 118 1.32 -2.35 10.79
N HIS A 119 1.55 -1.79 9.64
CA HIS A 119 0.55 -1.67 8.59
C HIS A 119 1.21 -1.92 7.23
N ILE A 120 0.51 -2.55 6.31
CA ILE A 120 1.03 -2.73 4.96
C ILE A 120 1.14 -1.36 4.27
N ALA A 121 2.26 -1.12 3.62
CA ALA A 121 2.51 0.15 2.95
C ALA A 121 2.10 0.14 1.47
N GLN A 122 1.79 -1.04 0.91
CA GLN A 122 1.47 -1.18 -0.52
C GLN A 122 2.49 -0.43 -1.39
N SER A 123 2.06 0.34 -2.38
CA SER A 123 2.95 1.08 -3.28
C SER A 123 3.74 2.22 -2.63
N VAL A 124 3.44 2.63 -1.40
CA VAL A 124 4.32 3.55 -0.65
C VAL A 124 5.72 2.95 -0.46
N SER A 125 5.85 1.60 -0.50
CA SER A 125 7.14 0.91 -0.52
C SER A 125 8.04 1.35 -1.68
N LYS A 126 7.47 1.77 -2.83
CA LYS A 126 8.23 2.32 -3.96
C LYS A 126 8.95 3.62 -3.59
N SER A 127 8.33 4.47 -2.77
CA SER A 127 8.96 5.70 -2.28
C SER A 127 10.20 5.41 -1.43
N VAL A 128 10.17 4.35 -0.62
CA VAL A 128 11.34 3.90 0.16
C VAL A 128 12.42 3.39 -0.77
N THR A 129 12.07 2.56 -1.76
CA THR A 129 13.01 2.05 -2.77
C THR A 129 13.65 3.18 -3.56
N SER A 130 12.86 4.16 -4.03
CA SER A 130 13.36 5.33 -4.76
C SER A 130 14.28 6.20 -3.90
N THR A 131 13.99 6.32 -2.60
CA THR A 131 14.88 7.04 -1.66
C THR A 131 16.24 6.35 -1.55
N VAL A 132 16.27 5.01 -1.44
CA VAL A 132 17.52 4.24 -1.43
C VAL A 132 18.29 4.43 -2.75
N ALA A 133 17.59 4.35 -3.88
CA ALA A 133 18.19 4.59 -5.18
C ALA A 133 18.74 6.02 -5.31
N GLY A 134 18.03 7.02 -4.79
CA GLY A 134 18.53 8.41 -4.73
C GLY A 134 19.83 8.55 -3.94
N ILE A 135 19.98 7.80 -2.85
CA ILE A 135 21.26 7.74 -2.11
C ILE A 135 22.38 7.15 -2.98
N LEU A 136 22.08 6.09 -3.76
CA LEU A 136 23.06 5.48 -4.66
C LEU A 136 23.44 6.42 -5.82
N ILE A 137 22.50 7.18 -6.36
CA ILE A 137 22.74 8.24 -7.35
C ILE A 137 23.66 9.30 -6.76
N GLY A 138 23.34 9.79 -5.54
CA GLY A 138 24.18 10.77 -4.85
C GLY A 138 25.60 10.30 -4.56
N ARG A 139 25.82 8.98 -4.53
CA ARG A 139 27.15 8.34 -4.39
C ARG A 139 27.83 8.03 -5.74
N GLY A 140 27.20 8.34 -6.86
CA GLY A 140 27.71 8.04 -8.20
C GLY A 140 27.68 6.56 -8.57
N LEU A 141 26.88 5.73 -7.86
CA LEU A 141 26.76 4.30 -8.12
C LEU A 141 25.63 3.98 -9.12
N LEU A 142 24.71 4.90 -9.30
CA LEU A 142 23.64 4.84 -10.30
C LEU A 142 23.62 6.16 -11.08
N ASP A 143 23.41 6.07 -12.39
CA ASP A 143 23.16 7.20 -13.27
C ASP A 143 21.70 7.13 -13.77
N PRO A 144 20.83 8.10 -13.41
CA PRO A 144 19.43 8.08 -13.83
C PRO A 144 19.25 8.22 -15.34
N GLY A 145 20.25 8.75 -16.06
CA GLY A 145 20.24 8.86 -17.52
C GLY A 145 20.56 7.58 -18.27
N GLN A 146 21.13 6.57 -17.59
CA GLN A 146 21.44 5.29 -18.20
C GLN A 146 20.18 4.46 -18.46
N MET A 147 20.23 3.62 -19.51
CA MET A 147 19.18 2.67 -19.81
C MET A 147 19.01 1.67 -18.66
N ILE A 148 17.79 1.29 -18.34
CA ILE A 148 17.51 0.27 -17.32
C ILE A 148 18.20 -1.06 -17.67
N THR A 149 18.34 -1.39 -18.95
CA THR A 149 19.04 -2.57 -19.47
C THR A 149 20.56 -2.57 -19.22
N HIS A 150 21.14 -1.39 -18.94
CA HIS A 150 22.54 -1.31 -18.48
C HIS A 150 22.71 -1.95 -17.09
N TYR A 151 21.73 -1.79 -16.21
CA TYR A 151 21.74 -2.36 -14.86
C TYR A 151 21.13 -3.75 -14.80
N LEU A 152 20.14 -4.01 -15.64
CA LEU A 152 19.37 -5.26 -15.73
C LEU A 152 19.37 -5.76 -17.18
N PRO A 153 20.47 -6.38 -17.66
CA PRO A 153 20.60 -6.84 -19.06
C PRO A 153 19.51 -7.85 -19.46
N GLU A 154 18.96 -8.59 -18.52
CA GLU A 154 17.85 -9.53 -18.75
C GLU A 154 16.58 -8.87 -19.29
N LEU A 155 16.44 -7.55 -19.16
CA LEU A 155 15.32 -6.79 -19.70
C LEU A 155 15.48 -6.37 -21.16
N GLU A 156 16.59 -6.68 -21.80
CA GLU A 156 16.92 -6.23 -23.17
C GLU A 156 15.87 -6.66 -24.21
N ASN A 157 15.29 -7.85 -24.03
CA ASN A 157 14.27 -8.40 -24.93
C ASN A 157 12.84 -8.19 -24.41
N THR A 158 12.62 -7.20 -23.58
CA THR A 158 11.31 -6.89 -23.00
C THR A 158 10.85 -5.46 -23.37
N ALA A 159 9.63 -5.11 -23.01
CA ALA A 159 9.10 -3.75 -23.19
C ALA A 159 9.84 -2.67 -22.38
N TRP A 160 10.77 -3.05 -21.49
CA TRP A 160 11.62 -2.12 -20.73
C TRP A 160 12.82 -1.60 -21.55
N ASN A 161 13.14 -2.25 -22.67
CA ASN A 161 14.22 -1.78 -23.53
C ASN A 161 13.90 -0.39 -24.07
N GLY A 162 14.85 0.55 -23.92
CA GLY A 162 14.68 1.97 -24.27
C GLY A 162 14.21 2.86 -23.12
N ALA A 163 13.80 2.30 -21.98
CA ALA A 163 13.53 3.08 -20.78
C ALA A 163 14.84 3.40 -20.03
N THR A 164 15.01 4.64 -19.59
CA THR A 164 16.08 5.03 -18.67
C THR A 164 15.69 4.73 -17.23
N LEU A 165 16.66 4.72 -16.33
CA LEU A 165 16.40 4.60 -14.90
C LEU A 165 15.53 5.76 -14.39
N GLN A 166 15.68 6.98 -14.95
CA GLN A 166 14.81 8.11 -14.65
C GLN A 166 13.36 7.84 -15.05
N HIS A 167 13.10 7.27 -16.24
CA HIS A 167 11.75 6.90 -16.65
C HIS A 167 11.09 5.90 -15.68
N VAL A 168 11.88 5.00 -15.09
CA VAL A 168 11.38 4.05 -14.09
C VAL A 168 10.98 4.80 -12.81
N PHE A 169 11.82 5.72 -12.32
CA PHE A 169 11.51 6.51 -11.11
C PHE A 169 10.29 7.42 -11.30
N ASP A 170 10.14 8.01 -12.48
CA ASP A 170 9.03 8.90 -12.82
C ASP A 170 7.76 8.12 -13.19
N MET A 171 7.82 6.77 -13.22
CA MET A 171 6.72 5.89 -13.66
C MET A 171 6.24 6.21 -15.09
N THR A 172 7.19 6.58 -15.98
CA THR A 172 6.97 6.97 -17.38
C THR A 172 7.68 6.03 -18.36
N SER A 173 7.87 4.78 -17.98
CA SER A 173 8.62 3.77 -18.77
C SER A 173 8.00 3.46 -20.14
N GLY A 174 6.72 3.75 -20.36
CA GLY A 174 5.98 3.44 -21.58
C GLY A 174 5.57 1.97 -21.71
N VAL A 175 5.83 1.13 -20.71
CA VAL A 175 5.36 -0.26 -20.67
C VAL A 175 3.85 -0.27 -20.62
N LYS A 176 3.21 -1.01 -21.55
CA LYS A 176 1.77 -1.23 -21.54
C LYS A 176 1.44 -2.21 -20.42
N PHE A 177 0.69 -1.72 -19.41
CA PHE A 177 0.30 -2.51 -18.26
C PHE A 177 -1.04 -2.01 -17.73
N SER A 178 -2.01 -2.92 -17.51
CA SER A 178 -3.32 -2.58 -16.97
C SER A 178 -3.35 -2.80 -15.46
N GLU A 179 -3.66 -1.74 -14.72
CA GLU A 179 -3.89 -1.77 -13.26
C GLU A 179 -5.38 -1.76 -12.90
N GLU A 180 -6.20 -2.50 -13.65
CA GLU A 180 -7.61 -2.66 -13.35
C GLU A 180 -7.80 -3.66 -12.20
N TYR A 181 -7.69 -3.19 -10.98
CA TYR A 181 -7.73 -4.02 -9.76
C TYR A 181 -9.03 -4.79 -9.56
N ASP A 182 -10.13 -4.37 -10.19
CA ASP A 182 -11.42 -5.07 -10.11
C ASP A 182 -11.57 -6.17 -11.18
N VAL A 183 -10.62 -6.26 -12.11
CA VAL A 183 -10.60 -7.24 -13.20
C VAL A 183 -9.51 -8.28 -12.91
N ARG A 184 -9.92 -9.50 -12.58
CA ARG A 184 -8.98 -10.57 -12.18
C ARG A 184 -7.95 -10.94 -13.26
N ASN A 185 -8.32 -10.85 -14.54
CA ASN A 185 -7.45 -11.18 -15.67
C ASN A 185 -6.73 -9.95 -16.25
N SER A 186 -6.75 -8.80 -15.56
CA SER A 186 -5.90 -7.67 -15.90
C SER A 186 -4.42 -8.00 -15.67
N ASP A 187 -3.52 -7.19 -16.21
CA ASP A 187 -2.07 -7.44 -16.03
C ASP A 187 -1.68 -7.44 -14.55
N ILE A 188 -2.24 -6.52 -13.75
CA ILE A 188 -1.99 -6.50 -12.29
C ILE A 188 -2.57 -7.75 -11.62
N GLY A 189 -3.76 -8.21 -12.01
CA GLY A 189 -4.36 -9.43 -11.47
C GLY A 189 -3.52 -10.67 -11.74
N LYS A 190 -2.96 -10.79 -12.94
CA LYS A 190 -2.00 -11.86 -13.31
C LYS A 190 -0.71 -11.75 -12.52
N MET A 191 -0.17 -10.54 -12.37
CA MET A 191 1.04 -10.31 -11.60
C MET A 191 0.85 -10.67 -10.12
N ASP A 192 -0.31 -10.39 -9.54
CA ASP A 192 -0.65 -10.77 -8.15
C ASP A 192 -0.57 -12.30 -7.96
N VAL A 193 -1.06 -13.07 -8.92
CA VAL A 193 -0.98 -14.54 -8.89
C VAL A 193 0.45 -15.01 -9.13
N ALA A 194 1.12 -14.51 -10.18
CA ALA A 194 2.50 -14.89 -10.52
C ALA A 194 3.48 -14.62 -9.37
N SER A 195 3.26 -13.54 -8.61
CA SER A 195 4.07 -13.18 -7.43
C SER A 195 3.64 -13.87 -6.13
N SER A 196 2.65 -14.78 -6.19
CA SER A 196 2.05 -15.44 -5.02
C SER A 196 1.40 -14.46 -4.02
N TRP A 197 1.04 -13.26 -4.49
CA TRP A 197 0.29 -12.28 -3.71
C TRP A 197 -1.16 -12.70 -3.51
N LYS A 198 -1.70 -13.39 -4.52
CA LYS A 198 -3.02 -14.05 -4.49
C LYS A 198 -2.90 -15.50 -4.99
N PRO A 199 -3.78 -16.40 -4.54
CA PRO A 199 -3.80 -17.76 -5.04
C PRO A 199 -4.31 -17.79 -6.49
N ILE A 200 -3.93 -18.83 -7.22
CA ILE A 200 -4.51 -19.13 -8.53
C ILE A 200 -6.03 -19.29 -8.37
N PRO A 201 -6.85 -18.58 -9.16
CA PRO A 201 -8.30 -18.70 -9.08
C PRO A 201 -8.75 -20.13 -9.40
N GLU A 202 -9.75 -20.63 -8.67
CA GLU A 202 -10.30 -21.97 -8.89
C GLU A 202 -10.82 -22.11 -10.33
N GLY A 203 -10.41 -23.18 -11.00
CA GLY A 203 -10.80 -23.47 -12.40
C GLY A 203 -9.98 -22.75 -13.47
N SER A 204 -8.96 -21.95 -13.10
CA SER A 204 -8.02 -21.33 -14.05
C SER A 204 -6.90 -22.29 -14.43
N ASP A 205 -6.33 -22.10 -15.64
CA ASP A 205 -5.10 -22.79 -16.05
C ASP A 205 -3.89 -22.16 -15.31
N PRO A 206 -3.12 -22.93 -14.52
CA PRO A 206 -1.93 -22.42 -13.84
C PRO A 206 -0.88 -21.84 -14.78
N ASN A 207 -0.86 -22.22 -16.06
CA ASN A 207 0.10 -21.73 -17.04
C ASN A 207 -0.24 -20.33 -17.59
N GLU A 208 -1.39 -19.76 -17.21
CA GLU A 208 -1.76 -18.37 -17.59
C GLU A 208 -1.09 -17.30 -16.74
N TYR A 209 -0.34 -17.71 -15.67
CA TYR A 209 0.23 -16.79 -14.65
C TYR A 209 1.75 -16.87 -14.55
#